data_344f06f52fd2e47958fef838ea0cad2d
#
_entry.id   344f06f52fd2e47958fef838ea0cad2d
#
_cell.length_a   1.000
_cell.length_b   1.000
_cell.length_c   1.000
_cell.angle_alpha   90.00
_cell.angle_beta   90.00
_cell.angle_gamma   90.00
#
_symmetry.space_group_name_H-M   'P 1'
#
loop_
_entity.id
_entity.type
_entity.pdbx_description
1 polymer ?
#
loop_
_entity_poly.entity_id
_entity_poly.type
_entity_poly.pdbx_seq_one_letter_code
_entity_poly.pdbx_strand_id
1 'polypeptide(L)'
;FDDYRRPYSSHGLGVIDCGSEFNIVSDYDMYEERMKCGSTHSPSPMEKWKSKKDLAPLFKFFYRLGNDELQIGTYIGAFRIGSYLATQFKPPVAKSIYTMTRAEKVLDTSCGWGDRLTAFYATSKCKTYVGCDPNGDTWIRYQYMCRRYEKLLGFVGDPIKVVNDDCFVSKGVKTVTIFRSGAEDLPWDDLPDDFDCTFTSPPYFATERYAEGSKFEDDQSWKKFGEYELWRDKFFIPVTEQSYLHCKEGGYCMINILDPVVKGKRYHAGDDLIDYMEENHEGSFLGQLGMRYMQRPKQTKSKQELDEFLAKCYIENIWVFRKGE
;
A
#
# COMPACT_ATOMS: atom_id res chain seq x y z
N PHE A 1 6.74 9.62 -17.06
CA PHE A 1 7.01 10.92 -16.40
C PHE A 1 6.46 12.09 -17.22
N ASP A 2 6.43 12.00 -18.53
CA ASP A 2 5.98 13.10 -19.41
C ASP A 2 4.45 13.36 -19.34
N ASP A 3 3.71 12.46 -18.68
CA ASP A 3 2.26 12.53 -18.56
C ASP A 3 1.78 13.31 -17.30
N TYR A 4 2.69 13.71 -16.41
CA TYR A 4 2.34 14.49 -15.21
C TYR A 4 2.49 15.98 -15.47
N ARG A 5 1.57 16.80 -14.93
CA ARG A 5 1.71 18.28 -14.97
C ARG A 5 2.96 18.75 -14.20
N ARG A 6 3.35 18.00 -13.17
CA ARG A 6 4.55 18.22 -12.34
C ARG A 6 5.48 17.01 -12.47
N PRO A 7 6.37 17.00 -13.47
CA PRO A 7 7.27 15.88 -13.67
C PRO A 7 8.25 15.72 -12.50
N TYR A 8 8.59 14.47 -12.18
CA TYR A 8 9.51 14.15 -11.09
C TYR A 8 10.85 14.94 -11.15
N SER A 9 11.37 15.14 -12.37
CA SER A 9 12.63 15.86 -12.58
C SER A 9 12.64 17.30 -12.07
N SER A 10 11.48 17.95 -11.97
CA SER A 10 11.37 19.34 -11.49
C SER A 10 11.01 19.45 -10.01
N HIS A 11 10.46 18.40 -9.38
CA HIS A 11 10.01 18.40 -8.00
C HIS A 11 10.53 17.21 -7.19
N GLY A 12 11.48 16.46 -7.74
CA GLY A 12 12.06 15.26 -7.13
C GLY A 12 12.97 15.60 -5.95
N LEU A 13 12.67 15.04 -4.79
CA LEU A 13 13.51 15.14 -3.58
C LEU A 13 14.56 14.03 -3.52
N GLY A 14 14.29 12.87 -4.12
CA GLY A 14 15.19 11.73 -4.15
C GLY A 14 14.50 10.43 -4.53
N VAL A 15 15.28 9.37 -4.70
CA VAL A 15 14.77 8.01 -5.01
C VAL A 15 15.18 7.05 -3.91
N ILE A 16 14.19 6.30 -3.41
CA ILE A 16 14.43 5.18 -2.49
C ILE A 16 14.48 3.91 -3.35
N ASP A 17 15.66 3.31 -3.41
CA ASP A 17 15.89 2.06 -4.14
C ASP A 17 16.06 0.91 -3.16
N CYS A 18 15.22 -0.10 -3.28
CA CYS A 18 15.33 -1.33 -2.51
C CYS A 18 14.69 -2.50 -3.27
N GLY A 19 15.15 -3.70 -3.00
CA GLY A 19 14.56 -4.91 -3.51
C GLY A 19 13.20 -5.24 -2.89
N SER A 20 12.64 -6.35 -3.31
CA SER A 20 11.36 -6.89 -2.79
C SER A 20 11.57 -8.14 -1.92
N GLU A 21 12.80 -8.50 -1.61
CA GLU A 21 13.16 -9.68 -0.81
C GLU A 21 12.59 -9.63 0.62
N PHE A 22 12.39 -8.42 1.15
CA PHE A 22 11.79 -8.23 2.48
C PHE A 22 10.26 -8.31 2.51
N ASN A 23 9.61 -8.43 1.36
CA ASN A 23 8.16 -8.57 1.29
C ASN A 23 7.66 -9.86 1.96
N ILE A 24 8.52 -10.88 2.04
CA ILE A 24 8.23 -12.14 2.74
C ILE A 24 7.79 -11.93 4.20
N VAL A 25 8.17 -10.82 4.82
CA VAL A 25 7.87 -10.55 6.24
C VAL A 25 6.39 -10.29 6.46
N SER A 26 5.74 -9.54 5.57
CA SER A 26 4.28 -9.32 5.58
C SER A 26 3.54 -10.48 4.90
N ASP A 27 4.13 -11.09 3.88
CA ASP A 27 3.57 -12.29 3.23
C ASP A 27 3.32 -13.42 4.21
N TYR A 28 4.12 -13.55 5.27
CA TYR A 28 3.94 -14.59 6.27
C TYR A 28 2.52 -14.60 6.86
N ASP A 29 1.93 -13.43 7.08
CA ASP A 29 0.58 -13.30 7.63
C ASP A 29 -0.49 -13.02 6.56
N MET A 30 -0.13 -12.34 5.46
CA MET A 30 -1.08 -11.76 4.51
C MET A 30 -1.16 -12.47 3.16
N TYR A 31 -0.30 -13.47 2.91
CA TYR A 31 -0.21 -14.11 1.59
C TYR A 31 -1.54 -14.69 1.11
N GLU A 32 -2.27 -15.35 2.01
CA GLU A 32 -3.58 -15.95 1.69
C GLU A 32 -4.59 -14.89 1.24
N GLU A 33 -4.66 -13.76 1.96
CA GLU A 33 -5.60 -12.69 1.65
C GLU A 33 -5.21 -11.99 0.34
N ARG A 34 -3.91 -11.83 0.10
CA ARG A 34 -3.42 -11.31 -1.19
C ARG A 34 -3.77 -12.18 -2.38
N MET A 35 -3.77 -13.49 -2.20
CA MET A 35 -4.14 -14.45 -3.25
C MET A 35 -5.64 -14.39 -3.63
N LYS A 36 -6.47 -13.78 -2.79
CA LYS A 36 -7.91 -13.56 -3.04
C LYS A 36 -8.18 -12.25 -3.80
N CYS A 37 -7.21 -11.33 -3.86
CA CYS A 37 -7.39 -10.04 -4.51
C CYS A 37 -7.27 -10.14 -6.03
N GLY A 38 -8.28 -9.68 -6.75
CA GLY A 38 -8.32 -9.55 -8.19
C GLY A 38 -8.12 -8.09 -8.65
N SER A 39 -8.29 -7.87 -9.94
CA SER A 39 -8.32 -6.54 -10.55
C SER A 39 -9.48 -6.41 -11.52
N THR A 40 -9.74 -5.19 -11.99
CA THR A 40 -10.77 -4.93 -13.01
C THR A 40 -10.59 -5.75 -14.30
N HIS A 41 -9.36 -6.23 -14.56
CA HIS A 41 -9.02 -6.88 -15.84
C HIS A 41 -8.58 -8.34 -15.70
N SER A 42 -8.35 -8.83 -14.50
CA SER A 42 -7.80 -10.17 -14.29
C SER A 42 -8.30 -10.77 -12.99
N PRO A 43 -8.64 -12.09 -12.99
CA PRO A 43 -9.08 -12.77 -11.78
C PRO A 43 -7.97 -12.83 -10.75
N SER A 44 -8.33 -13.05 -9.50
CA SER A 44 -7.38 -13.36 -8.45
C SER A 44 -6.68 -14.71 -8.70
N PRO A 45 -5.49 -14.94 -8.12
CA PRO A 45 -4.85 -16.24 -8.17
C PRO A 45 -5.72 -17.36 -7.63
N MET A 46 -6.50 -17.10 -6.57
CA MET A 46 -7.39 -18.07 -5.95
C MET A 46 -8.55 -18.46 -6.87
N GLU A 47 -9.18 -17.50 -7.56
CA GLU A 47 -10.22 -17.78 -8.56
C GLU A 47 -9.67 -18.58 -9.71
N LYS A 48 -8.49 -18.20 -10.21
CA LYS A 48 -7.81 -18.94 -11.27
C LYS A 48 -7.49 -20.36 -10.86
N TRP A 49 -7.03 -20.58 -9.62
CA TRP A 49 -6.75 -21.90 -9.09
C TRP A 49 -8.00 -22.80 -9.06
N LYS A 50 -9.17 -22.24 -8.77
CA LYS A 50 -10.46 -22.98 -8.75
C LYS A 50 -10.97 -23.32 -10.15
N SER A 51 -10.51 -22.65 -11.19
CA SER A 51 -10.97 -22.84 -12.57
C SER A 51 -10.11 -23.86 -13.31
N LYS A 52 -10.67 -25.06 -13.56
CA LYS A 52 -9.98 -26.09 -14.37
C LYS A 52 -9.55 -25.59 -15.76
N LYS A 53 -10.36 -24.71 -16.37
CA LYS A 53 -10.08 -24.10 -17.69
C LYS A 53 -8.84 -23.23 -17.63
N ASP A 54 -8.63 -22.49 -16.57
CA ASP A 54 -7.54 -21.55 -16.44
C ASP A 54 -6.25 -22.20 -15.93
N LEU A 55 -6.37 -23.31 -15.20
CA LEU A 55 -5.21 -24.10 -14.75
C LEU A 55 -4.48 -24.81 -15.89
N ALA A 56 -5.19 -25.31 -16.90
CA ALA A 56 -4.56 -26.08 -17.99
C ALA A 56 -3.50 -25.27 -18.76
N PRO A 57 -3.72 -23.99 -19.14
CA PRO A 57 -2.67 -23.14 -19.74
C PRO A 57 -1.50 -22.92 -18.80
N LEU A 58 -1.74 -22.78 -17.48
CA LEU A 58 -0.71 -22.59 -16.46
C LEU A 58 0.22 -23.81 -16.39
N PHE A 59 -0.33 -25.02 -16.29
CA PHE A 59 0.47 -26.26 -16.29
C PHE A 59 1.21 -26.49 -17.62
N LYS A 60 0.60 -26.15 -18.76
CA LYS A 60 1.28 -26.19 -20.06
C LYS A 60 2.48 -25.23 -20.11
N PHE A 61 2.36 -24.06 -19.48
CA PHE A 61 3.46 -23.10 -19.39
C PHE A 61 4.61 -23.68 -18.55
N PHE A 62 4.36 -24.26 -17.39
CA PHE A 62 5.36 -24.94 -16.57
C PHE A 62 6.08 -26.06 -17.35
N TYR A 63 5.33 -26.89 -18.03
CA TYR A 63 5.87 -27.98 -18.82
C TYR A 63 6.81 -27.48 -19.93
N ARG A 64 6.46 -26.36 -20.59
CA ARG A 64 7.28 -25.76 -21.64
C ARG A 64 8.57 -25.12 -21.12
N LEU A 65 8.62 -24.70 -19.86
CA LEU A 65 9.82 -24.15 -19.24
C LEU A 65 10.86 -25.23 -18.92
N GLY A 66 10.53 -26.51 -19.06
CA GLY A 66 11.45 -27.63 -18.79
C GLY A 66 11.89 -27.70 -17.33
N ASN A 67 11.11 -27.13 -16.41
CA ASN A 67 11.41 -27.21 -14.98
C ASN A 67 10.98 -28.58 -14.45
N ASP A 68 11.95 -29.43 -14.19
CA ASP A 68 11.74 -30.76 -13.59
C ASP A 68 11.34 -30.68 -12.12
N GLU A 69 11.63 -29.56 -11.47
CA GLU A 69 11.26 -29.26 -10.07
C GLU A 69 10.30 -28.07 -10.00
N LEU A 70 9.17 -28.30 -9.32
CA LEU A 70 8.16 -27.27 -9.09
C LEU A 70 8.54 -26.45 -7.86
N GLN A 71 9.32 -25.40 -8.07
CA GLN A 71 9.66 -24.46 -7.01
C GLN A 71 8.53 -23.43 -6.80
N ILE A 72 8.32 -23.01 -5.56
CA ILE A 72 7.29 -22.01 -5.17
C ILE A 72 7.40 -20.73 -6.03
N GLY A 73 8.62 -20.24 -6.28
CA GLY A 73 8.86 -19.07 -7.14
C GLY A 73 8.36 -19.23 -8.56
N THR A 74 8.42 -20.45 -9.11
CA THR A 74 7.93 -20.77 -10.47
C THR A 74 6.40 -20.70 -10.51
N TYR A 75 5.71 -21.21 -9.48
CA TYR A 75 4.25 -21.08 -9.37
C TYR A 75 3.82 -19.62 -9.27
N ILE A 76 4.44 -18.85 -8.38
CA ILE A 76 4.15 -17.41 -8.23
C ILE A 76 4.35 -16.68 -9.56
N GLY A 77 5.45 -16.95 -10.27
CA GLY A 77 5.74 -16.37 -11.59
C GLY A 77 4.67 -16.69 -12.62
N ALA A 78 4.21 -17.94 -12.68
CA ALA A 78 3.19 -18.36 -13.63
C ALA A 78 1.80 -17.79 -13.29
N PHE A 79 1.43 -17.71 -12.01
CA PHE A 79 0.20 -17.04 -11.60
C PHE A 79 0.20 -15.56 -11.97
N ARG A 80 1.36 -14.87 -11.87
CA ARG A 80 1.50 -13.47 -12.32
C ARG A 80 1.23 -13.25 -13.80
N ILE A 81 1.46 -14.26 -14.64
CA ILE A 81 1.25 -14.15 -16.10
C ILE A 81 -0.24 -14.21 -16.45
N GLY A 82 -1.04 -14.85 -15.66
CA GLY A 82 -2.44 -15.11 -16.03
C GLY A 82 -3.49 -14.71 -14.99
N SER A 83 -3.08 -14.14 -13.88
CA SER A 83 -3.96 -13.57 -12.85
C SER A 83 -3.36 -12.28 -12.32
N TYR A 84 -4.17 -11.52 -11.63
CA TYR A 84 -3.68 -10.36 -10.90
C TYR A 84 -3.17 -10.83 -9.53
N LEU A 85 -1.91 -10.58 -9.25
CA LEU A 85 -1.39 -10.70 -7.88
C LEU A 85 -1.22 -9.29 -7.34
N ALA A 86 -1.97 -8.95 -6.32
CA ALA A 86 -1.94 -7.65 -5.67
C ALA A 86 -0.50 -7.28 -5.26
N THR A 87 -0.11 -6.08 -5.58
CA THR A 87 1.23 -5.58 -5.29
C THR A 87 1.35 -5.28 -3.79
N GLN A 88 2.49 -5.64 -3.20
CA GLN A 88 2.83 -5.24 -1.85
C GLN A 88 3.60 -3.92 -1.88
N PHE A 89 3.37 -3.10 -0.87
CA PHE A 89 4.29 -2.02 -0.59
C PHE A 89 5.63 -2.61 -0.09
N LYS A 90 6.74 -1.90 -0.28
CA LYS A 90 8.05 -2.38 0.14
C LYS A 90 8.36 -1.94 1.58
N PRO A 91 8.42 -2.85 2.56
CA PRO A 91 8.71 -2.50 3.96
C PRO A 91 9.98 -1.63 4.14
N PRO A 92 11.10 -1.87 3.42
CA PRO A 92 12.28 -1.02 3.53
C PRO A 92 12.06 0.44 3.13
N VAL A 93 11.16 0.71 2.18
CA VAL A 93 10.81 2.09 1.80
C VAL A 93 10.12 2.80 2.96
N ALA A 94 9.11 2.17 3.57
CA ALA A 94 8.43 2.74 4.73
C ALA A 94 9.38 2.93 5.91
N LYS A 95 10.27 1.95 6.17
CA LYS A 95 11.31 2.08 7.20
C LYS A 95 12.23 3.26 6.93
N SER A 96 12.64 3.48 5.69
CA SER A 96 13.47 4.63 5.29
C SER A 96 12.74 5.94 5.55
N ILE A 97 11.45 6.03 5.21
CA ILE A 97 10.61 7.21 5.48
C ILE A 97 10.52 7.49 6.98
N TYR A 98 10.15 6.49 7.79
CA TYR A 98 10.06 6.66 9.24
C TYR A 98 11.40 7.05 9.88
N THR A 99 12.51 6.58 9.30
CA THR A 99 13.86 6.93 9.76
C THR A 99 14.22 8.37 9.36
N MET A 100 13.95 8.78 8.12
CA MET A 100 14.21 10.13 7.62
C MET A 100 13.40 11.20 8.36
N THR A 101 12.13 10.92 8.59
CA THR A 101 11.22 11.81 9.34
C THR A 101 11.42 11.75 10.85
N ARG A 102 12.28 10.84 11.33
CA ARG A 102 12.51 10.59 12.76
C ARG A 102 11.21 10.28 13.52
N ALA A 103 10.28 9.62 12.87
CA ALA A 103 8.96 9.38 13.40
C ALA A 103 8.97 8.52 14.67
N GLU A 104 8.28 9.00 15.71
CA GLU A 104 7.89 8.24 16.89
C GLU A 104 6.41 7.84 16.82
N LYS A 105 5.55 8.73 16.31
CA LYS A 105 4.11 8.53 16.11
C LYS A 105 3.79 8.51 14.61
N VAL A 106 3.13 7.46 14.16
CA VAL A 106 2.80 7.22 12.76
C VAL A 106 1.30 7.02 12.59
N LEU A 107 0.71 7.65 11.57
CA LEU A 107 -0.64 7.37 11.09
C LEU A 107 -0.59 6.74 9.70
N ASP A 108 -1.36 5.68 9.49
CA ASP A 108 -1.50 4.98 8.21
C ASP A 108 -2.98 4.70 7.90
N THR A 109 -3.56 5.50 7.05
CA THR A 109 -5.00 5.47 6.73
C THR A 109 -5.41 4.37 5.73
N SER A 110 -4.50 3.46 5.40
CA SER A 110 -4.78 2.30 4.53
C SER A 110 -3.75 1.21 4.78
N CYS A 111 -3.87 0.48 5.90
CA CYS A 111 -2.87 -0.50 6.35
C CYS A 111 -2.52 -1.58 5.32
N GLY A 112 -3.48 -1.93 4.44
CA GLY A 112 -3.30 -2.83 3.31
C GLY A 112 -2.75 -4.21 3.74
N TRP A 113 -1.62 -4.61 3.19
CA TRP A 113 -1.00 -5.91 3.52
C TRP A 113 -0.07 -5.86 4.74
N GLY A 114 -0.09 -4.76 5.52
CA GLY A 114 0.71 -4.62 6.75
C GLY A 114 2.19 -4.33 6.52
N ASP A 115 2.60 -3.96 5.31
CA ASP A 115 4.01 -3.68 4.99
C ASP A 115 4.54 -2.46 5.75
N ARG A 116 3.72 -1.40 5.88
CA ARG A 116 4.05 -0.20 6.65
C ARG A 116 4.01 -0.45 8.16
N LEU A 117 3.09 -1.30 8.65
CA LEU A 117 3.09 -1.79 10.03
C LEU A 117 4.37 -2.60 10.34
N THR A 118 4.81 -3.46 9.40
CA THR A 118 6.08 -4.19 9.51
C THR A 118 7.26 -3.22 9.65
N ALA A 119 7.30 -2.20 8.80
CA ALA A 119 8.33 -1.17 8.83
C ALA A 119 8.33 -0.36 10.14
N PHE A 120 7.14 -0.06 10.69
CA PHE A 120 7.00 0.56 11.99
C PHE A 120 7.64 -0.28 13.09
N TYR A 121 7.37 -1.57 13.13
CA TYR A 121 7.99 -2.48 14.10
C TYR A 121 9.52 -2.57 13.92
N ALA A 122 10.00 -2.54 12.68
CA ALA A 122 11.42 -2.59 12.36
C ALA A 122 12.18 -1.26 12.58
N THR A 123 11.48 -0.17 12.90
CA THR A 123 12.08 1.14 13.16
C THR A 123 12.14 1.39 14.67
N SER A 124 13.33 1.38 15.25
CA SER A 124 13.53 1.46 16.71
C SER A 124 12.93 2.71 17.35
N LYS A 125 12.94 3.84 16.63
CA LYS A 125 12.41 5.12 17.12
C LYS A 125 10.88 5.16 17.18
N CYS A 126 10.20 4.45 16.30
CA CYS A 126 8.74 4.40 16.28
C CYS A 126 8.18 3.74 17.53
N LYS A 127 7.20 4.36 18.17
CA LYS A 127 6.57 3.93 19.42
C LYS A 127 5.06 3.72 19.30
N THR A 128 4.40 4.60 18.52
CA THR A 128 2.94 4.59 18.36
C THR A 128 2.55 4.54 16.90
N TYR A 129 1.65 3.63 16.57
CA TYR A 129 1.06 3.50 15.24
C TYR A 129 -0.44 3.49 15.35
N VAL A 130 -1.09 4.31 14.55
CA VAL A 130 -2.54 4.28 14.35
C VAL A 130 -2.80 3.97 12.89
N GLY A 131 -3.74 3.07 12.63
CA GLY A 131 -4.07 2.72 11.27
C GLY A 131 -5.49 2.24 11.08
N CYS A 132 -5.93 2.13 9.83
CA CYS A 132 -7.22 1.56 9.48
C CYS A 132 -7.17 0.74 8.19
N ASP A 133 -8.12 -0.16 8.08
CA ASP A 133 -8.41 -0.94 6.87
C ASP A 133 -9.83 -1.50 6.99
N PRO A 134 -10.71 -1.36 5.99
CA PRO A 134 -12.08 -1.84 6.07
C PRO A 134 -12.22 -3.36 5.93
N ASN A 135 -11.17 -4.07 5.47
CA ASN A 135 -11.22 -5.50 5.27
C ASN A 135 -11.05 -6.27 6.60
N GLY A 136 -12.11 -6.90 7.07
CA GLY A 136 -12.08 -7.67 8.32
C GLY A 136 -11.17 -8.89 8.29
N ASP A 137 -10.86 -9.45 7.11
CA ASP A 137 -9.93 -10.59 6.99
C ASP A 137 -8.49 -10.12 7.23
N THR A 138 -8.07 -8.98 6.69
CA THR A 138 -6.76 -8.37 6.98
C THR A 138 -6.69 -7.84 8.40
N TRP A 139 -7.81 -7.30 8.94
CA TRP A 139 -7.86 -6.78 10.31
C TRP A 139 -7.53 -7.84 11.37
N ILE A 140 -7.98 -9.08 11.18
CA ILE A 140 -7.60 -10.22 12.04
C ILE A 140 -6.10 -10.53 11.90
N ARG A 141 -5.57 -10.45 10.68
CA ARG A 141 -4.14 -10.72 10.41
C ARG A 141 -3.22 -9.70 11.07
N TYR A 142 -3.62 -8.42 11.17
CA TYR A 142 -2.83 -7.41 11.89
C TYR A 142 -2.65 -7.77 13.38
N GLN A 143 -3.63 -8.39 14.01
CA GLN A 143 -3.51 -8.85 15.39
C GLN A 143 -2.43 -9.94 15.52
N TYR A 144 -2.36 -10.88 14.56
CA TYR A 144 -1.29 -11.89 14.52
C TYR A 144 0.07 -11.25 14.28
N MET A 145 0.17 -10.29 13.38
CA MET A 145 1.39 -9.54 13.13
C MET A 145 1.87 -8.82 14.39
N CYS A 146 1.00 -8.13 15.11
CA CYS A 146 1.34 -7.45 16.35
C CYS A 146 1.85 -8.44 17.41
N ARG A 147 1.15 -9.55 17.64
CA ARG A 147 1.61 -10.60 18.59
C ARG A 147 2.99 -11.12 18.23
N ARG A 148 3.24 -11.40 16.96
CA ARG A 148 4.52 -11.91 16.46
C ARG A 148 5.63 -10.90 16.64
N TYR A 149 5.42 -9.63 16.25
CA TYR A 149 6.44 -8.60 16.37
C TYR A 149 6.73 -8.21 17.81
N GLU A 150 5.71 -8.09 18.64
CA GLU A 150 5.90 -7.82 20.07
C GLU A 150 6.72 -8.94 20.76
N LYS A 151 6.43 -10.21 20.42
CA LYS A 151 7.23 -11.33 20.90
C LYS A 151 8.69 -11.26 20.43
N LEU A 152 8.94 -10.86 19.16
CA LEU A 152 10.30 -10.67 18.64
C LEU A 152 11.03 -9.52 19.33
N LEU A 153 10.31 -8.51 19.82
CA LEU A 153 10.85 -7.41 20.63
C LEU A 153 11.04 -7.77 22.11
N GLY A 154 10.71 -9.01 22.50
CA GLY A 154 10.88 -9.51 23.87
C GLY A 154 9.69 -9.31 24.79
N PHE A 155 8.51 -8.88 24.25
CA PHE A 155 7.30 -8.77 25.06
C PHE A 155 6.78 -10.15 25.45
N VAL A 156 6.33 -10.28 26.71
CA VAL A 156 5.78 -11.53 27.27
C VAL A 156 4.28 -11.33 27.54
N GLY A 157 3.48 -12.26 27.07
CA GLY A 157 2.02 -12.22 27.18
C GLY A 157 1.32 -11.88 25.86
N ASP A 158 0.02 -11.69 25.91
CA ASP A 158 -0.76 -11.22 24.74
C ASP A 158 -0.89 -9.69 24.78
N PRO A 159 -0.31 -8.98 23.80
CA PRO A 159 -0.39 -7.52 23.74
C PRO A 159 -1.76 -7.02 23.29
N ILE A 160 -2.63 -7.90 22.74
CA ILE A 160 -3.87 -7.49 22.07
C ILE A 160 -5.00 -7.31 23.08
N LYS A 161 -5.65 -6.15 22.96
CA LYS A 161 -6.95 -5.84 23.59
C LYS A 161 -7.92 -5.42 22.48
N VAL A 162 -8.93 -6.24 22.23
CA VAL A 162 -10.07 -5.86 21.38
C VAL A 162 -10.90 -4.86 22.17
N VAL A 163 -11.09 -3.66 21.62
CA VAL A 163 -11.84 -2.57 22.25
C VAL A 163 -13.33 -2.73 21.94
N ASN A 164 -13.62 -2.99 20.66
CA ASN A 164 -14.95 -3.32 20.14
C ASN A 164 -14.81 -4.12 18.83
N ASP A 165 -15.92 -4.35 18.15
CA ASP A 165 -15.92 -5.14 16.91
C ASP A 165 -15.08 -4.53 15.79
N ASP A 166 -14.78 -3.23 15.85
CA ASP A 166 -14.10 -2.45 14.82
C ASP A 166 -12.77 -1.84 15.25
N CYS A 167 -12.31 -2.11 16.48
CA CYS A 167 -11.06 -1.55 16.98
C CYS A 167 -10.33 -2.52 17.90
N PHE A 168 -9.02 -2.67 17.68
CA PHE A 168 -8.14 -3.28 18.68
C PHE A 168 -6.93 -2.39 18.98
N VAL A 169 -6.38 -2.58 20.16
CA VAL A 169 -5.13 -1.96 20.60
C VAL A 169 -4.15 -3.06 20.99
N SER A 170 -2.94 -3.00 20.43
CA SER A 170 -1.79 -3.77 20.87
C SER A 170 -0.94 -2.91 21.79
N LYS A 171 -0.74 -3.33 23.03
CA LYS A 171 0.12 -2.67 24.02
C LYS A 171 1.20 -3.63 24.48
N GLY A 172 2.39 -3.49 23.93
CA GLY A 172 3.59 -4.23 24.28
C GLY A 172 4.78 -3.31 24.42
N VAL A 173 5.89 -3.62 23.74
CA VAL A 173 7.03 -2.72 23.60
C VAL A 173 6.67 -1.48 22.81
N LYS A 174 5.73 -1.64 21.84
CA LYS A 174 5.15 -0.56 21.06
C LYS A 174 3.64 -0.52 21.24
N THR A 175 3.01 0.59 20.87
CA THR A 175 1.56 0.73 20.88
C THR A 175 1.05 0.79 19.45
N VAL A 176 0.08 -0.06 19.12
CA VAL A 176 -0.57 -0.09 17.81
C VAL A 176 -2.08 -0.06 18.01
N THR A 177 -2.77 0.86 17.35
CA THR A 177 -4.24 0.91 17.30
C THR A 177 -4.67 0.73 15.86
N ILE A 178 -5.54 -0.23 15.58
CA ILE A 178 -6.06 -0.44 14.22
C ILE A 178 -7.59 -0.50 14.25
N PHE A 179 -8.19 0.35 13.42
CA PHE A 179 -9.62 0.41 13.17
C PHE A 179 -9.99 -0.44 11.96
N ARG A 180 -11.09 -1.18 12.07
CA ARG A 180 -11.71 -1.88 10.94
C ARG A 180 -12.74 -0.95 10.30
N SER A 181 -12.26 0.05 9.58
CA SER A 181 -13.09 1.03 8.89
C SER A 181 -12.39 1.56 7.65
N GLY A 182 -13.14 2.12 6.71
CA GLY A 182 -12.60 3.03 5.73
C GLY A 182 -12.00 4.27 6.41
N ALA A 183 -11.02 4.89 5.77
CA ALA A 183 -10.39 6.07 6.34
C ALA A 183 -11.34 7.29 6.40
N GLU A 184 -12.31 7.32 5.49
CA GLU A 184 -13.38 8.33 5.48
C GLU A 184 -14.29 8.27 6.72
N ASP A 185 -14.36 7.11 7.37
CA ASP A 185 -15.22 6.83 8.52
C ASP A 185 -14.42 6.75 9.85
N LEU A 186 -13.13 7.14 9.85
CA LEU A 186 -12.32 7.20 11.07
C LEU A 186 -12.89 8.22 12.05
N PRO A 187 -12.83 7.96 13.38
CA PRO A 187 -13.21 8.93 14.41
C PRO A 187 -12.11 10.01 14.53
N TRP A 188 -11.96 10.85 13.51
CA TRP A 188 -10.90 11.83 13.41
C TRP A 188 -10.78 12.73 14.64
N ASP A 189 -11.89 13.20 15.19
CA ASP A 189 -11.93 14.07 16.38
C ASP A 189 -11.37 13.39 17.65
N ASP A 190 -11.34 12.05 17.68
CA ASP A 190 -10.83 11.27 18.79
C ASP A 190 -9.37 10.82 18.60
N LEU A 191 -8.80 11.08 17.42
CA LEU A 191 -7.41 10.72 17.12
C LEU A 191 -6.44 11.79 17.63
N PRO A 192 -5.18 11.43 17.97
CA PRO A 192 -4.13 12.42 18.22
C PRO A 192 -3.89 13.30 17.01
N ASP A 193 -3.52 14.56 17.23
CA ASP A 193 -3.16 15.55 16.21
C ASP A 193 -1.66 15.90 16.22
N ASP A 194 -0.84 14.98 16.71
CA ASP A 194 0.60 15.17 16.90
C ASP A 194 1.45 14.07 16.25
N PHE A 195 1.01 13.53 15.11
CA PHE A 195 1.77 12.54 14.37
C PHE A 195 3.02 13.17 13.72
N ASP A 196 4.17 12.54 13.92
CA ASP A 196 5.42 12.95 13.27
C ASP A 196 5.38 12.69 11.76
N CYS A 197 4.72 11.59 11.39
CA CYS A 197 4.58 11.16 10.01
C CYS A 197 3.24 10.48 9.79
N THR A 198 2.44 11.02 8.89
CA THR A 198 1.34 10.29 8.28
C THR A 198 1.85 9.73 6.96
N PHE A 199 1.78 8.42 6.78
CA PHE A 199 2.27 7.79 5.56
C PHE A 199 1.35 6.65 5.13
N THR A 200 0.75 6.80 3.97
CA THR A 200 -0.20 5.83 3.44
C THR A 200 -0.04 5.62 1.94
N SER A 201 -0.56 4.49 1.47
CA SER A 201 -0.81 4.21 0.06
C SER A 201 -2.30 3.91 -0.07
N PRO A 202 -3.13 4.92 -0.38
CA PRO A 202 -4.57 4.74 -0.47
C PRO A 202 -4.93 3.83 -1.65
N PRO A 203 -6.13 3.24 -1.67
CA PRO A 203 -6.62 2.51 -2.85
C PRO A 203 -6.58 3.40 -4.09
N TYR A 204 -5.98 2.90 -5.20
CA TYR A 204 -5.81 3.65 -6.44
C TYR A 204 -7.11 3.63 -7.26
N PHE A 205 -8.15 4.29 -6.74
CA PHE A 205 -9.50 4.29 -7.28
C PHE A 205 -9.99 2.85 -7.53
N ALA A 206 -10.39 2.48 -8.75
CA ALA A 206 -10.90 1.16 -9.09
C ALA A 206 -9.85 0.25 -9.77
N THR A 207 -8.55 0.51 -9.55
CA THR A 207 -7.46 -0.29 -10.16
C THR A 207 -7.42 -1.70 -9.58
N GLU A 208 -7.57 -1.84 -8.28
CA GLU A 208 -7.59 -3.11 -7.56
C GLU A 208 -8.95 -3.32 -6.89
N ARG A 209 -9.40 -4.57 -6.83
CA ARG A 209 -10.66 -4.97 -6.22
C ARG A 209 -10.39 -5.76 -4.95
N TYR A 210 -10.09 -5.03 -3.90
CA TYR A 210 -9.90 -5.61 -2.59
C TYR A 210 -11.21 -6.21 -2.06
N ALA A 211 -11.10 -7.34 -1.38
CA ALA A 211 -12.22 -8.04 -0.74
C ALA A 211 -13.40 -8.39 -1.68
N GLU A 212 -13.19 -8.44 -3.03
CA GLU A 212 -14.23 -8.77 -4.00
C GLU A 212 -14.86 -10.13 -3.68
N GLY A 213 -16.19 -10.18 -3.66
CA GLY A 213 -16.97 -11.38 -3.32
C GLY A 213 -16.96 -11.77 -1.85
N SER A 214 -16.35 -10.98 -0.96
CA SER A 214 -16.43 -11.15 0.49
C SER A 214 -17.54 -10.30 1.10
N LYS A 215 -17.85 -10.54 2.37
CA LYS A 215 -18.81 -9.72 3.14
C LYS A 215 -18.30 -8.29 3.44
N PHE A 216 -17.05 -8.00 3.12
CA PHE A 216 -16.40 -6.70 3.30
C PHE A 216 -16.23 -5.91 1.99
N GLU A 217 -16.82 -6.40 0.89
CA GLU A 217 -16.74 -5.75 -0.42
C GLU A 217 -17.37 -4.36 -0.41
N ASP A 218 -18.54 -4.22 0.21
CA ASP A 218 -19.29 -2.96 0.23
C ASP A 218 -18.60 -1.88 1.07
N ASP A 219 -17.67 -2.25 1.95
CA ASP A 219 -16.87 -1.33 2.77
C ASP A 219 -15.65 -0.78 2.01
N GLN A 220 -15.34 -1.33 0.83
CA GLN A 220 -14.19 -0.92 0.05
C GLN A 220 -14.45 0.36 -0.75
N SER A 221 -13.45 1.25 -0.81
CA SER A 221 -13.58 2.55 -1.50
C SER A 221 -13.94 2.42 -2.98
N TRP A 222 -13.42 1.41 -3.69
CA TRP A 222 -13.73 1.18 -5.10
C TRP A 222 -15.19 0.81 -5.34
N LYS A 223 -15.87 0.29 -4.32
CA LYS A 223 -17.29 -0.07 -4.35
C LYS A 223 -18.17 1.11 -3.89
N LYS A 224 -17.79 1.78 -2.79
CA LYS A 224 -18.48 2.96 -2.25
C LYS A 224 -18.46 4.12 -3.25
N PHE A 225 -17.32 4.35 -3.91
CA PHE A 225 -17.07 5.51 -4.76
C PHE A 225 -16.78 5.06 -6.21
N GLY A 226 -17.81 4.66 -6.94
CA GLY A 226 -17.70 4.07 -8.28
C GLY A 226 -17.24 5.02 -9.40
N GLU A 227 -17.31 6.34 -9.19
CA GLU A 227 -16.84 7.36 -10.12
C GLU A 227 -15.60 8.05 -9.56
N TYR A 228 -14.66 8.45 -10.45
CA TYR A 228 -13.39 9.06 -10.04
C TYR A 228 -13.58 10.34 -9.25
N GLU A 229 -14.42 11.22 -9.73
CA GLU A 229 -14.72 12.52 -9.11
C GLU A 229 -15.32 12.30 -7.70
N LEU A 230 -16.21 11.32 -7.55
CA LEU A 230 -16.78 10.98 -6.25
C LEU A 230 -15.72 10.39 -5.30
N TRP A 231 -14.86 9.48 -5.80
CA TRP A 231 -13.75 8.93 -5.05
C TRP A 231 -12.76 10.01 -4.62
N ARG A 232 -12.40 10.93 -5.55
CA ARG A 232 -11.50 12.06 -5.26
C ARG A 232 -12.06 12.97 -4.17
N ASP A 233 -13.32 13.40 -4.33
CA ASP A 233 -13.93 14.48 -3.53
C ASP A 233 -14.51 13.98 -2.20
N LYS A 234 -14.82 12.70 -2.06
CA LYS A 234 -15.43 12.13 -0.85
C LYS A 234 -14.51 11.18 -0.08
N PHE A 235 -13.42 10.74 -0.68
CA PHE A 235 -12.46 9.84 -0.04
C PHE A 235 -11.04 10.38 -0.12
N PHE A 236 -10.45 10.49 -1.31
CA PHE A 236 -9.02 10.67 -1.46
C PHE A 236 -8.52 12.00 -0.89
N ILE A 237 -9.10 13.12 -1.32
CA ILE A 237 -8.72 14.46 -0.85
C ILE A 237 -9.07 14.65 0.63
N PRO A 238 -10.31 14.41 1.10
CA PRO A 238 -10.67 14.62 2.51
C PRO A 238 -9.82 13.77 3.46
N VAL A 239 -9.56 12.49 3.15
CA VAL A 239 -8.73 11.63 3.98
C VAL A 239 -7.28 12.12 4.03
N THR A 240 -6.75 12.61 2.89
CA THR A 240 -5.39 13.17 2.86
C THR A 240 -5.29 14.45 3.65
N GLU A 241 -6.27 15.34 3.52
CA GLU A 241 -6.33 16.58 4.29
C GLU A 241 -6.42 16.30 5.80
N GLN A 242 -7.31 15.38 6.23
CA GLN A 242 -7.37 14.97 7.63
C GLN A 242 -6.04 14.38 8.12
N SER A 243 -5.39 13.55 7.29
CA SER A 243 -4.07 13.01 7.60
C SER A 243 -3.02 14.13 7.79
N TYR A 244 -3.07 15.17 6.98
CA TYR A 244 -2.20 16.34 7.08
C TYR A 244 -2.51 17.16 8.35
N LEU A 245 -3.79 17.41 8.63
CA LEU A 245 -4.21 18.18 9.81
C LEU A 245 -3.81 17.49 11.13
N HIS A 246 -3.76 16.15 11.15
CA HIS A 246 -3.32 15.37 12.30
C HIS A 246 -1.79 15.22 12.42
N CYS A 247 -1.01 15.75 11.46
CA CYS A 247 0.42 15.92 11.69
C CYS A 247 0.67 17.00 12.74
N LYS A 248 1.71 16.83 13.55
CA LYS A 248 2.23 17.90 14.38
C LYS A 248 2.81 19.03 13.49
N GLU A 249 3.02 20.20 14.08
CA GLU A 249 3.81 21.27 13.44
C GLU A 249 5.19 20.74 13.01
N GLY A 250 5.57 21.01 11.76
CA GLY A 250 6.79 20.47 11.15
C GLY A 250 6.75 18.97 10.79
N GLY A 251 5.63 18.29 11.05
CA GLY A 251 5.40 16.89 10.68
C GLY A 251 5.15 16.69 9.18
N TYR A 252 5.20 15.45 8.74
CA TYR A 252 5.13 15.10 7.32
C TYR A 252 3.88 14.28 7.01
N CYS A 253 3.13 14.69 5.99
CA CYS A 253 2.10 13.91 5.35
C CYS A 253 2.62 13.40 4.00
N MET A 254 2.66 12.09 3.83
CA MET A 254 3.22 11.45 2.64
C MET A 254 2.23 10.47 2.03
N ILE A 255 1.97 10.63 0.74
CA ILE A 255 0.97 9.84 0.02
C ILE A 255 1.65 9.13 -1.15
N ASN A 256 1.67 7.80 -1.08
CA ASN A 256 2.12 6.98 -2.20
C ASN A 256 0.95 6.63 -3.10
N ILE A 257 0.88 7.26 -4.25
CA ILE A 257 -0.15 6.98 -5.26
C ILE A 257 0.39 7.21 -6.67
N LEU A 258 0.03 6.30 -7.57
CA LEU A 258 0.14 6.49 -9.02
C LEU A 258 -1.19 7.01 -9.57
N ASP A 259 -1.11 7.70 -10.69
CA ASP A 259 -2.29 8.06 -11.46
C ASP A 259 -3.06 6.81 -11.89
N PRO A 260 -4.30 6.63 -11.44
CA PRO A 260 -5.07 5.45 -11.81
C PRO A 260 -5.44 5.48 -13.30
N VAL A 261 -5.34 4.30 -13.92
CA VAL A 261 -5.78 4.09 -15.30
C VAL A 261 -6.95 3.11 -15.28
N VAL A 262 -8.15 3.60 -15.55
CA VAL A 262 -9.37 2.79 -15.55
C VAL A 262 -10.06 2.90 -16.90
N LYS A 263 -10.34 1.75 -17.53
CA LYS A 263 -10.94 1.66 -18.88
C LYS A 263 -10.20 2.50 -19.93
N GLY A 264 -8.86 2.55 -19.81
CA GLY A 264 -8.00 3.29 -20.76
C GLY A 264 -7.91 4.80 -20.53
N LYS A 265 -8.65 5.36 -19.55
CA LYS A 265 -8.54 6.77 -19.16
C LYS A 265 -7.59 6.88 -17.97
N ARG A 266 -6.59 7.75 -18.08
CA ARG A 266 -5.72 8.15 -16.97
C ARG A 266 -6.36 9.31 -16.22
N TYR A 267 -6.31 9.26 -14.89
CA TYR A 267 -6.73 10.33 -13.99
C TYR A 267 -5.50 10.86 -13.26
N HIS A 268 -5.41 12.16 -13.06
CA HIS A 268 -4.24 12.82 -12.49
C HIS A 268 -4.40 13.07 -10.98
N ALA A 269 -4.51 11.96 -10.22
CA ALA A 269 -4.79 12.03 -8.78
C ALA A 269 -3.72 12.78 -7.99
N GLY A 270 -2.44 12.62 -8.36
CA GLY A 270 -1.35 13.34 -7.72
C GLY A 270 -1.42 14.84 -7.94
N ASP A 271 -1.72 15.27 -9.17
CA ASP A 271 -1.86 16.68 -9.50
C ASP A 271 -3.10 17.31 -8.85
N ASP A 272 -4.24 16.60 -8.85
CA ASP A 272 -5.47 17.05 -8.20
C ASP A 272 -5.25 17.26 -6.69
N LEU A 273 -4.51 16.35 -6.06
CA LEU A 273 -4.16 16.47 -4.65
C LEU A 273 -3.26 17.68 -4.37
N ILE A 274 -2.21 17.89 -5.17
CA ILE A 274 -1.29 19.01 -4.98
C ILE A 274 -2.02 20.34 -5.17
N ASP A 275 -2.84 20.46 -6.21
CA ASP A 275 -3.61 21.68 -6.46
C ASP A 275 -4.51 22.00 -5.27
N TYR A 276 -5.24 21.01 -4.74
CA TYR A 276 -6.08 21.20 -3.56
C TYR A 276 -5.27 21.63 -2.32
N MET A 277 -4.16 20.92 -2.05
CA MET A 277 -3.34 21.20 -0.86
C MET A 277 -2.67 22.56 -0.93
N GLU A 278 -2.18 22.99 -2.10
CA GLU A 278 -1.60 24.32 -2.27
C GLU A 278 -2.65 25.44 -2.19
N GLU A 279 -3.89 25.17 -2.62
CA GLU A 279 -4.99 26.14 -2.50
C GLU A 279 -5.43 26.33 -1.04
N ASN A 280 -5.46 25.27 -0.24
CA ASN A 280 -5.99 25.30 1.13
C ASN A 280 -4.90 25.35 2.22
N HIS A 281 -3.67 24.93 1.89
CA HIS A 281 -2.51 24.84 2.79
C HIS A 281 -1.25 25.29 2.03
N GLU A 282 -1.21 26.56 1.66
CA GLU A 282 -0.14 27.17 0.83
C GLU A 282 1.26 26.86 1.37
N GLY A 283 2.15 26.44 0.47
CA GLY A 283 3.53 26.09 0.79
C GLY A 283 3.71 24.75 1.50
N SER A 284 2.64 23.94 1.63
CA SER A 284 2.74 22.61 2.25
C SER A 284 3.46 21.59 1.37
N PHE A 285 3.36 21.70 0.05
CA PHE A 285 3.96 20.75 -0.88
C PHE A 285 5.47 20.91 -0.99
N LEU A 286 6.24 19.92 -0.54
CA LEU A 286 7.70 19.93 -0.63
C LEU A 286 8.23 19.31 -1.93
N GLY A 287 7.50 18.39 -2.54
CA GLY A 287 7.95 17.68 -3.73
C GLY A 287 7.64 16.17 -3.66
N GLN A 288 8.41 15.39 -4.40
CA GLN A 288 8.19 13.95 -4.59
C GLN A 288 9.41 13.13 -4.18
N LEU A 289 9.19 12.06 -3.43
CA LEU A 289 10.12 10.95 -3.34
C LEU A 289 9.75 9.89 -4.37
N GLY A 290 10.74 9.31 -5.02
CA GLY A 290 10.55 8.19 -5.93
C GLY A 290 10.79 6.86 -5.23
N MET A 291 9.87 5.93 -5.34
CA MET A 291 10.11 4.54 -4.99
C MET A 291 10.42 3.76 -6.28
N ARG A 292 11.67 3.30 -6.41
CA ARG A 292 12.03 2.47 -7.56
C ARG A 292 11.33 1.12 -7.48
N TYR A 293 10.71 0.70 -8.57
CA TYR A 293 10.15 -0.61 -8.63
C TYR A 293 10.40 -1.33 -9.95
N MET A 294 10.37 -2.68 -9.90
CA MET A 294 10.70 -3.51 -11.06
C MET A 294 9.48 -3.59 -11.97
N GLN A 295 9.74 -3.46 -13.26
CA GLN A 295 8.72 -3.71 -14.28
C GLN A 295 8.19 -5.15 -14.21
N ARG A 296 6.92 -5.30 -14.58
CA ARG A 296 6.39 -6.64 -14.85
C ARG A 296 7.15 -7.24 -16.04
N PRO A 297 7.53 -8.51 -15.97
CA PRO A 297 8.18 -9.18 -17.10
C PRO A 297 7.36 -9.00 -18.38
N LYS A 298 8.00 -8.53 -19.44
CA LYS A 298 7.41 -8.39 -20.76
C LYS A 298 8.08 -9.40 -21.71
N GLN A 299 7.30 -10.01 -22.57
CA GLN A 299 7.88 -10.84 -23.63
C GLN A 299 8.63 -9.93 -24.61
N THR A 300 9.93 -10.09 -24.74
CA THR A 300 10.79 -9.35 -25.66
C THR A 300 11.14 -10.21 -26.87
N LYS A 301 11.25 -9.59 -28.03
CA LYS A 301 11.55 -10.29 -29.31
C LYS A 301 13.04 -10.34 -29.62
N SER A 302 13.86 -9.53 -28.95
CA SER A 302 15.30 -9.46 -29.15
C SER A 302 16.04 -9.14 -27.84
N LYS A 303 17.36 -9.41 -27.84
CA LYS A 303 18.23 -9.03 -26.72
C LYS A 303 18.29 -7.51 -26.55
N GLN A 304 18.33 -6.76 -27.66
CA GLN A 304 18.31 -5.29 -27.57
C GLN A 304 17.04 -4.77 -26.92
N GLU A 305 15.87 -5.29 -27.31
CA GLU A 305 14.58 -4.91 -26.66
C GLU A 305 14.57 -5.28 -25.18
N LEU A 306 15.18 -6.39 -24.78
CA LEU A 306 15.35 -6.78 -23.39
C LEU A 306 16.26 -5.80 -22.64
N ASP A 307 17.40 -5.44 -23.22
CA ASP A 307 18.36 -4.51 -22.62
C ASP A 307 17.75 -3.11 -22.46
N GLU A 308 17.02 -2.62 -23.47
CA GLU A 308 16.27 -1.36 -23.42
C GLU A 308 15.14 -1.41 -22.35
N PHE A 309 14.48 -2.55 -22.22
CA PHE A 309 13.45 -2.76 -21.19
C PHE A 309 14.06 -2.75 -19.78
N LEU A 310 15.18 -3.44 -19.58
CA LEU A 310 15.85 -3.51 -18.27
C LEU A 310 16.51 -2.18 -17.88
N ALA A 311 16.90 -1.36 -18.87
CA ALA A 311 17.47 -0.03 -18.64
C ALA A 311 16.42 1.00 -18.16
N LYS A 312 15.11 0.73 -18.38
CA LYS A 312 14.05 1.63 -17.92
C LYS A 312 13.88 1.54 -16.42
N CYS A 313 14.05 2.65 -15.75
CA CYS A 313 13.74 2.80 -14.32
C CYS A 313 12.28 3.25 -14.18
N TYR A 314 11.48 2.46 -13.47
CA TYR A 314 10.12 2.87 -13.07
C TYR A 314 10.14 3.36 -11.66
N ILE A 315 9.52 4.51 -11.46
CA ILE A 315 9.41 5.17 -10.17
C ILE A 315 7.94 5.35 -9.86
N GLU A 316 7.54 4.94 -8.68
CA GLU A 316 6.25 5.24 -8.10
C GLU A 316 6.40 6.45 -7.18
N ASN A 317 5.49 7.41 -7.33
CA ASN A 317 5.60 8.67 -6.62
C ASN A 317 5.08 8.56 -5.18
N ILE A 318 5.80 9.21 -4.28
CA ILE A 318 5.38 9.51 -2.92
C ILE A 318 5.33 11.03 -2.83
N TRP A 319 4.14 11.60 -2.78
CA TRP A 319 3.90 13.02 -2.65
C TRP A 319 4.14 13.45 -1.21
N VAL A 320 4.94 14.49 -1.01
CA VAL A 320 5.43 14.91 0.31
C VAL A 320 4.90 16.28 0.64
N PHE A 321 4.13 16.33 1.71
CA PHE A 321 3.64 17.58 2.31
C PHE A 321 4.22 17.71 3.71
N ARG A 322 4.47 18.95 4.14
CA ARG A 322 4.92 19.26 5.49
C ARG A 322 3.98 20.28 6.12
N LYS A 323 3.49 20.00 7.32
CA LYS A 323 2.69 20.96 8.05
C LYS A 323 3.56 22.14 8.48
N GLY A 324 3.08 23.35 8.24
CA GLY A 324 3.78 24.59 8.62
C GLY A 324 4.09 24.65 10.11
N GLU A 325 4.99 25.55 10.49
CA GLU A 325 5.29 25.88 11.87
C GLU A 325 4.40 27.03 12.35
#